data_ba9b9be9197baf723933d999e3e9e90f
#
_entry.id   ba9b9be9197baf723933d999e3e9e90f
#
_cell.length_a   1.000
_cell.length_b   1.000
_cell.length_c   1.000
_cell.angle_alpha   90.00
_cell.angle_beta   90.00
_cell.angle_gamma   90.00
#
_symmetry.space_group_name_H-M   'P 1'
#
loop_
_entity.id
_entity.type
_entity.pdbx_description
1 polymer ?
#
loop_
_entity_poly.entity_id
_entity_poly.type
_entity_poly.pdbx_seq_one_letter_code
_entity_poly.pdbx_strand_id
1 'polypeptide(L)'
;MDEIKIQLSEKDIPKQWYNIAADLPNLQPPLGPGGKPISPDMLAPVFPMNIIEQEVSTQRWIDIPQEVLDILYQWRPAPLRRARRLEKFLNTPAKIYYKDESVSPAGSHKPNTAVPQAYYNKVFGIKKITTETGAGQWGSALAYACSQLGLECKVYMVRISFDQKPFRKLMMELWGANCIASPSDETQFGRKILKQMPDTPGSLGIAISEAV
;
A
#
# COMPACT_ATOMS: atom_id res chain seq x y z
N MET A 1 -15.68 33.03 -9.50
CA MET A 1 -15.42 32.43 -8.14
C MET A 1 -14.45 31.28 -8.33
N ASP A 2 -13.40 31.21 -7.52
CA ASP A 2 -12.49 30.05 -7.59
C ASP A 2 -13.23 28.79 -7.16
N GLU A 3 -13.08 27.71 -7.92
CA GLU A 3 -13.71 26.43 -7.62
C GLU A 3 -13.27 25.86 -6.29
N ILE A 4 -14.21 25.31 -5.52
CA ILE A 4 -13.94 24.64 -4.24
C ILE A 4 -13.59 23.15 -4.46
N LYS A 5 -14.23 22.52 -5.45
CA LYS A 5 -14.00 21.14 -5.82
C LYS A 5 -13.62 21.07 -7.30
N ILE A 6 -12.41 20.61 -7.57
CA ILE A 6 -11.91 20.36 -8.91
C ILE A 6 -11.98 18.86 -9.15
N GLN A 7 -12.72 18.43 -10.16
CA GLN A 7 -12.88 17.04 -10.56
C GLN A 7 -12.44 16.88 -12.01
N LEU A 8 -11.44 16.06 -12.21
CA LEU A 8 -11.02 15.63 -13.55
C LEU A 8 -11.94 14.52 -14.07
N SER A 9 -11.93 14.28 -15.36
CA SER A 9 -12.64 13.17 -15.99
C SER A 9 -11.77 11.92 -16.05
N GLU A 10 -12.38 10.75 -16.32
CA GLU A 10 -11.64 9.50 -16.52
C GLU A 10 -10.61 9.59 -17.66
N LYS A 11 -10.86 10.47 -18.64
CA LYS A 11 -9.93 10.70 -19.78
C LYS A 11 -8.61 11.32 -19.33
N ASP A 12 -8.60 11.98 -18.18
CA ASP A 12 -7.42 12.66 -17.63
C ASP A 12 -6.55 11.72 -16.76
N ILE A 13 -6.98 10.46 -16.54
CA ILE A 13 -6.18 9.48 -15.81
C ILE A 13 -4.97 9.10 -16.66
N PRO A 14 -3.74 9.19 -16.10
CA PRO A 14 -2.53 8.74 -16.77
C PRO A 14 -2.61 7.26 -17.16
N LYS A 15 -2.11 6.95 -18.35
CA LYS A 15 -2.01 5.58 -18.86
C LYS A 15 -0.62 4.96 -18.61
N GLN A 16 0.31 5.77 -18.13
CA GLN A 16 1.68 5.38 -17.86
C GLN A 16 2.12 5.92 -16.50
N TRP A 17 2.97 5.17 -15.82
CA TRP A 17 3.73 5.67 -14.69
C TRP A 17 4.99 6.35 -15.17
N TYR A 18 5.30 7.49 -14.57
CA TYR A 18 6.58 8.15 -14.76
C TYR A 18 7.61 7.56 -13.79
N ASN A 19 8.68 7.01 -14.34
CA ASN A 19 9.79 6.47 -13.57
C ASN A 19 10.88 7.53 -13.43
N ILE A 20 10.98 8.13 -12.25
CA ILE A 20 11.95 9.16 -11.94
C ILE A 20 13.40 8.67 -12.03
N ALA A 21 13.65 7.36 -11.89
CA ALA A 21 15.00 6.77 -11.98
C ALA A 21 15.67 7.08 -13.33
N ALA A 22 14.88 7.25 -14.39
CA ALA A 22 15.38 7.65 -15.71
C ALA A 22 16.02 9.04 -15.75
N ASP A 23 15.66 9.92 -14.80
CA ASP A 23 16.09 11.32 -14.74
C ASP A 23 17.00 11.63 -13.54
N LEU A 24 17.22 10.65 -12.67
CA LEU A 24 18.12 10.82 -11.53
C LEU A 24 19.56 10.47 -11.91
N PRO A 25 20.50 11.44 -11.93
CA PRO A 25 21.88 11.13 -12.12
C PRO A 25 22.43 10.41 -10.88
N ASN A 26 23.23 9.38 -11.08
CA ASN A 26 23.94 8.68 -10.01
C ASN A 26 23.01 8.06 -8.92
N LEU A 27 21.87 7.48 -9.33
CA LEU A 27 21.00 6.76 -8.41
C LEU A 27 21.80 5.65 -7.71
N GLN A 28 21.91 5.75 -6.38
CA GLN A 28 22.61 4.75 -5.59
C GLN A 28 21.71 3.53 -5.40
N PRO A 29 22.25 2.30 -5.51
CA PRO A 29 21.48 1.10 -5.23
C PRO A 29 21.09 1.06 -3.74
N PRO A 30 19.96 0.41 -3.39
CA PRO A 30 19.60 0.19 -2.01
C PRO A 30 20.69 -0.60 -1.29
N LEU A 31 20.91 -0.28 -0.01
CA LEU A 31 21.93 -0.92 0.81
C LEU A 31 21.32 -1.96 1.74
N GLY A 32 21.91 -3.14 1.77
CA GLY A 32 21.59 -4.20 2.71
C GLY A 32 22.38 -4.12 4.02
N PRO A 33 22.28 -5.17 4.85
CA PRO A 33 23.06 -5.28 6.07
C PRO A 33 24.57 -5.16 5.78
N GLY A 34 25.25 -4.34 6.61
CA GLY A 34 26.68 -4.07 6.42
C GLY A 34 27.03 -3.07 5.30
N GLY A 35 26.04 -2.31 4.80
CA GLY A 35 26.25 -1.23 3.82
C GLY A 35 26.62 -1.71 2.41
N LYS A 36 26.38 -2.96 2.08
CA LYS A 36 26.60 -3.51 0.74
C LYS A 36 25.37 -3.30 -0.15
N PRO A 37 25.55 -2.99 -1.45
CA PRO A 37 24.43 -2.92 -2.39
C PRO A 37 23.61 -4.22 -2.41
N ILE A 38 22.28 -4.09 -2.42
CA ILE A 38 21.37 -5.22 -2.59
C ILE A 38 21.25 -5.51 -4.08
N SER A 39 21.49 -6.78 -4.48
CA SER A 39 21.21 -7.24 -5.84
C SER A 39 19.72 -7.63 -5.98
N PRO A 40 19.17 -7.60 -7.21
CA PRO A 40 17.80 -8.07 -7.47
C PRO A 40 17.52 -9.48 -6.92
N ASP A 41 18.46 -10.41 -7.04
CA ASP A 41 18.33 -11.79 -6.57
C ASP A 41 18.14 -11.90 -5.05
N MET A 42 18.65 -10.93 -4.28
CA MET A 42 18.46 -10.88 -2.83
C MET A 42 17.03 -10.50 -2.45
N LEU A 43 16.27 -9.90 -3.35
CA LEU A 43 14.88 -9.50 -3.15
C LEU A 43 13.88 -10.57 -3.65
N ALA A 44 14.32 -11.47 -4.53
CA ALA A 44 13.49 -12.50 -5.14
C ALA A 44 12.77 -13.45 -4.17
N PRO A 45 13.29 -13.76 -2.96
CA PRO A 45 12.54 -14.56 -1.97
C PRO A 45 11.29 -13.86 -1.43
N VAL A 46 11.22 -12.52 -1.51
CA VAL A 46 10.13 -11.72 -0.94
C VAL A 46 9.22 -11.11 -2.00
N PHE A 47 9.80 -10.75 -3.16
CA PHE A 47 9.08 -10.07 -4.24
C PHE A 47 9.17 -10.85 -5.55
N PRO A 48 8.10 -10.90 -6.35
CA PRO A 48 8.15 -11.51 -7.68
C PRO A 48 9.05 -10.70 -8.62
N MET A 49 9.73 -11.40 -9.51
CA MET A 49 10.77 -10.82 -10.37
C MET A 49 10.26 -9.65 -11.23
N ASN A 50 9.04 -9.72 -11.73
CA ASN A 50 8.43 -8.64 -12.53
C ASN A 50 8.25 -7.31 -11.75
N ILE A 51 8.13 -7.33 -10.42
CA ILE A 51 8.15 -6.13 -9.58
C ILE A 51 9.59 -5.63 -9.41
N ILE A 52 10.53 -6.55 -9.17
CA ILE A 52 11.96 -6.21 -9.03
C ILE A 52 12.51 -5.59 -10.32
N GLU A 53 12.15 -6.14 -11.48
CA GLU A 53 12.52 -5.60 -12.79
C GLU A 53 12.02 -4.16 -12.99
N GLN A 54 10.80 -3.86 -12.52
CA GLN A 54 10.30 -2.48 -12.57
C GLN A 54 11.07 -1.55 -11.63
N GLU A 55 11.42 -2.00 -10.43
CA GLU A 55 12.16 -1.21 -9.44
C GLU A 55 13.55 -0.79 -9.95
N VAL A 56 14.22 -1.67 -10.70
CA VAL A 56 15.56 -1.39 -11.26
C VAL A 56 15.52 -0.83 -12.69
N SER A 57 14.34 -0.67 -13.28
CA SER A 57 14.17 -0.19 -14.65
C SER A 57 14.63 1.25 -14.80
N THR A 58 15.28 1.54 -15.92
CA THR A 58 15.61 2.91 -16.35
C THR A 58 14.64 3.43 -17.42
N GLN A 59 13.62 2.67 -17.78
CA GLN A 59 12.57 3.09 -18.71
C GLN A 59 11.75 4.23 -18.09
N ARG A 60 11.69 5.37 -18.77
CA ARG A 60 11.04 6.59 -18.24
C ARG A 60 9.53 6.45 -18.06
N TRP A 61 8.86 5.79 -19.00
CA TRP A 61 7.42 5.59 -18.99
C TRP A 61 7.10 4.11 -18.99
N ILE A 62 6.31 3.67 -18.04
CA ILE A 62 5.89 2.28 -17.88
C ILE A 62 4.38 2.24 -18.03
N ASP A 63 3.86 1.48 -18.99
CA ASP A 63 2.43 1.36 -19.24
C ASP A 63 1.71 0.77 -18.03
N ILE A 64 0.58 1.38 -17.68
CA ILE A 64 -0.32 0.85 -16.65
C ILE A 64 -1.18 -0.23 -17.30
N PRO A 65 -1.15 -1.48 -16.78
CA PRO A 65 -1.99 -2.55 -17.30
C PRO A 65 -3.48 -2.19 -17.30
N GLN A 66 -4.22 -2.57 -18.33
CA GLN A 66 -5.65 -2.23 -18.43
C GLN A 66 -6.46 -2.76 -17.25
N GLU A 67 -6.20 -3.99 -16.77
CA GLU A 67 -6.87 -4.55 -15.59
C GLU A 67 -6.65 -3.70 -14.32
N VAL A 68 -5.48 -3.10 -14.18
CA VAL A 68 -5.17 -2.14 -13.09
C VAL A 68 -5.97 -0.86 -13.26
N LEU A 69 -6.02 -0.30 -14.48
CA LEU A 69 -6.80 0.90 -14.79
C LEU A 69 -8.29 0.69 -14.51
N ASP A 70 -8.86 -0.44 -14.91
CA ASP A 70 -10.28 -0.76 -14.72
C ASP A 70 -10.66 -0.79 -13.22
N ILE A 71 -9.76 -1.27 -12.37
CA ILE A 71 -9.97 -1.22 -10.92
C ILE A 71 -9.82 0.22 -10.41
N LEU A 72 -8.80 0.96 -10.86
CA LEU A 72 -8.54 2.33 -10.42
C LEU A 72 -9.67 3.30 -10.81
N TYR A 73 -10.35 3.09 -11.94
CA TYR A 73 -11.49 3.90 -12.38
C TYR A 73 -12.65 3.92 -11.40
N GLN A 74 -12.76 2.94 -10.51
CA GLN A 74 -13.85 2.89 -9.52
C GLN A 74 -13.81 4.10 -8.55
N TRP A 75 -12.67 4.74 -8.33
CA TRP A 75 -12.55 5.93 -7.46
C TRP A 75 -11.68 7.05 -8.01
N ARG A 76 -10.96 6.83 -9.09
CA ARG A 76 -10.10 7.85 -9.72
C ARG A 76 -10.77 8.45 -10.97
N PRO A 77 -10.51 9.73 -11.23
CA PRO A 77 -9.66 10.69 -10.49
C PRO A 77 -10.28 11.09 -9.15
N ALA A 78 -9.50 11.05 -8.07
CA ALA A 78 -9.94 11.57 -6.78
C ALA A 78 -10.04 13.12 -6.83
N PRO A 79 -11.03 13.76 -6.14
CA PRO A 79 -11.21 15.20 -6.18
C PRO A 79 -10.05 15.97 -5.56
N LEU A 80 -9.75 17.15 -6.09
CA LEU A 80 -8.95 18.17 -5.43
C LEU A 80 -9.89 19.19 -4.78
N ARG A 81 -9.75 19.43 -3.47
CA ARG A 81 -10.62 20.32 -2.71
C ARG A 81 -9.86 21.47 -2.12
N ARG A 82 -10.46 22.67 -2.18
CA ARG A 82 -9.90 23.86 -1.53
C ARG A 82 -10.37 24.00 -0.09
N ALA A 83 -9.42 24.18 0.81
CA ALA A 83 -9.64 24.28 2.25
C ALA A 83 -9.87 25.74 2.73
N ARG A 84 -10.87 26.45 2.19
CA ARG A 84 -11.14 27.86 2.47
C ARG A 84 -11.31 28.19 3.96
N ARG A 85 -11.88 27.27 4.75
CA ARG A 85 -12.03 27.46 6.19
C ARG A 85 -10.68 27.49 6.90
N LEU A 86 -9.74 26.62 6.46
CA LEU A 86 -8.37 26.58 6.97
C LEU A 86 -7.60 27.84 6.55
N GLU A 87 -7.73 28.28 5.30
CA GLU A 87 -7.13 29.54 4.84
C GLU A 87 -7.56 30.73 5.72
N LYS A 88 -8.87 30.83 5.99
CA LYS A 88 -9.43 31.87 6.86
C LYS A 88 -8.93 31.74 8.29
N PHE A 89 -8.90 30.53 8.84
CA PHE A 89 -8.41 30.28 10.21
C PHE A 89 -6.95 30.68 10.38
N LEU A 90 -6.11 30.37 9.38
CA LEU A 90 -4.68 30.71 9.37
C LEU A 90 -4.41 32.18 8.98
N ASN A 91 -5.44 32.92 8.59
CA ASN A 91 -5.32 34.30 8.08
C ASN A 91 -4.21 34.44 7.01
N THR A 92 -4.18 33.48 6.04
CA THR A 92 -3.15 33.41 5.01
C THR A 92 -3.70 33.78 3.63
N PRO A 93 -2.91 34.49 2.78
CA PRO A 93 -3.25 34.71 1.38
C PRO A 93 -3.07 33.45 0.50
N ALA A 94 -2.42 32.40 1.04
CA ALA A 94 -2.17 31.17 0.32
C ALA A 94 -3.48 30.43 0.05
N LYS A 95 -3.60 29.84 -1.16
CA LYS A 95 -4.69 28.93 -1.52
C LYS A 95 -4.28 27.51 -1.13
N ILE A 96 -4.98 26.93 -0.16
CA ILE A 96 -4.68 25.59 0.38
C ILE A 96 -5.60 24.56 -0.26
N TYR A 97 -5.01 23.56 -0.89
CA TYR A 97 -5.74 22.44 -1.50
C TYR A 97 -5.31 21.11 -0.90
N TYR A 98 -6.23 20.16 -0.86
CA TYR A 98 -5.95 18.77 -0.51
C TYR A 98 -6.57 17.81 -1.51
N LYS A 99 -5.84 16.71 -1.80
CA LYS A 99 -6.34 15.60 -2.59
C LYS A 99 -7.25 14.75 -1.70
N ASP A 100 -8.50 14.61 -2.09
CA ASP A 100 -9.50 13.88 -1.27
C ASP A 100 -9.46 12.39 -1.61
N GLU A 101 -8.64 11.64 -0.90
CA GLU A 101 -8.50 10.19 -1.05
C GLU A 101 -9.52 9.39 -0.21
N SER A 102 -10.47 10.05 0.46
CA SER A 102 -11.56 9.39 1.19
C SER A 102 -12.55 8.66 0.26
N VAL A 103 -12.53 9.01 -1.03
CA VAL A 103 -13.37 8.38 -2.06
C VAL A 103 -12.91 6.98 -2.46
N SER A 104 -11.70 6.59 -2.08
CA SER A 104 -11.20 5.23 -2.35
C SER A 104 -11.87 4.19 -1.46
N PRO A 105 -11.94 2.91 -1.87
CA PRO A 105 -12.59 1.85 -1.08
C PRO A 105 -12.04 1.71 0.34
N ALA A 106 -10.73 1.92 0.53
CA ALA A 106 -10.08 1.85 1.85
C ALA A 106 -10.00 3.20 2.58
N GLY A 107 -10.57 4.28 2.01
CA GLY A 107 -10.54 5.63 2.58
C GLY A 107 -9.13 6.23 2.67
N SER A 108 -8.23 5.87 1.76
CA SER A 108 -6.85 6.35 1.72
C SER A 108 -6.25 6.25 0.31
N HIS A 109 -5.04 6.84 0.10
CA HIS A 109 -4.29 6.73 -1.16
C HIS A 109 -3.71 5.32 -1.42
N LYS A 110 -3.64 4.46 -0.40
CA LYS A 110 -2.94 3.16 -0.48
C LYS A 110 -3.48 2.18 -1.53
N PRO A 111 -4.78 2.12 -1.85
CA PRO A 111 -5.27 1.30 -2.96
C PRO A 111 -4.59 1.61 -4.31
N ASN A 112 -4.17 2.86 -4.53
CA ASN A 112 -3.45 3.24 -5.76
C ASN A 112 -2.14 2.48 -5.95
N THR A 113 -1.50 2.04 -4.86
CA THR A 113 -0.27 1.23 -4.88
C THR A 113 -0.57 -0.26 -4.71
N ALA A 114 -1.54 -0.61 -3.85
CA ALA A 114 -1.87 -2.00 -3.56
C ALA A 114 -2.41 -2.74 -4.79
N VAL A 115 -3.23 -2.09 -5.63
CA VAL A 115 -3.79 -2.71 -6.83
C VAL A 115 -2.72 -3.13 -7.83
N PRO A 116 -1.79 -2.27 -8.27
CA PRO A 116 -0.73 -2.71 -9.18
C PRO A 116 0.19 -3.76 -8.54
N GLN A 117 0.53 -3.67 -7.27
CA GLN A 117 1.35 -4.69 -6.61
C GLN A 117 0.64 -6.05 -6.60
N ALA A 118 -0.65 -6.11 -6.25
CA ALA A 118 -1.43 -7.34 -6.29
C ALA A 118 -1.55 -7.89 -7.73
N TYR A 119 -1.75 -7.02 -8.72
CA TYR A 119 -1.77 -7.41 -10.13
C TYR A 119 -0.48 -8.10 -10.56
N TYR A 120 0.68 -7.50 -10.29
CA TYR A 120 1.96 -8.09 -10.68
C TYR A 120 2.26 -9.41 -9.96
N ASN A 121 1.82 -9.56 -8.72
CA ASN A 121 1.86 -10.86 -8.03
C ASN A 121 0.99 -11.90 -8.75
N LYS A 122 -0.25 -11.54 -9.11
CA LYS A 122 -1.19 -12.42 -9.85
C LYS A 122 -0.58 -12.90 -11.17
N VAL A 123 -0.08 -11.99 -12.00
CA VAL A 123 0.47 -12.37 -13.31
C VAL A 123 1.77 -13.16 -13.21
N PHE A 124 2.50 -13.03 -12.13
CA PHE A 124 3.66 -13.86 -11.82
C PHE A 124 3.28 -15.28 -11.36
N GLY A 125 1.99 -15.52 -11.08
CA GLY A 125 1.46 -16.83 -10.68
C GLY A 125 1.28 -17.03 -9.18
N ILE A 126 1.52 -15.97 -8.36
CA ILE A 126 1.27 -15.98 -6.91
C ILE A 126 -0.24 -16.13 -6.69
N LYS A 127 -0.63 -16.97 -5.73
CA LYS A 127 -2.03 -17.22 -5.35
C LYS A 127 -2.42 -16.58 -4.02
N LYS A 128 -1.44 -16.34 -3.16
CA LYS A 128 -1.62 -15.80 -1.82
C LYS A 128 -0.57 -14.76 -1.51
N ILE A 129 -1.01 -13.63 -0.97
CA ILE A 129 -0.14 -12.56 -0.50
C ILE A 129 -0.27 -12.46 1.01
N THR A 130 0.88 -12.42 1.70
CA THR A 130 0.97 -12.06 3.11
C THR A 130 1.49 -10.63 3.24
N THR A 131 1.02 -9.92 4.28
CA THR A 131 1.50 -8.58 4.57
C THR A 131 1.31 -8.23 6.03
N GLU A 132 2.01 -7.19 6.45
CA GLU A 132 1.81 -6.54 7.74
C GLU A 132 0.90 -5.32 7.60
N THR A 133 0.40 -4.84 8.74
CA THR A 133 -0.22 -3.51 8.83
C THR A 133 -0.13 -2.96 10.24
N GLY A 134 0.21 -1.69 10.38
CA GLY A 134 0.18 -0.99 11.67
C GLY A 134 -1.25 -0.71 12.10
N ALA A 135 -1.81 0.41 11.63
CA ALA A 135 -3.16 0.88 11.97
C ALA A 135 -4.28 0.30 11.08
N GLY A 136 -3.96 -0.62 10.16
CA GLY A 136 -4.92 -1.31 9.30
C GLY A 136 -5.13 -0.68 7.92
N GLN A 137 -4.57 0.48 7.61
CA GLN A 137 -4.82 1.12 6.31
C GLN A 137 -4.19 0.36 5.13
N TRP A 138 -2.94 -0.11 5.29
CA TRP A 138 -2.29 -0.90 4.25
C TRP A 138 -2.97 -2.26 4.08
N GLY A 139 -3.22 -2.97 5.18
CA GLY A 139 -3.94 -4.24 5.16
C GLY A 139 -5.30 -4.13 4.48
N SER A 140 -6.09 -3.07 4.77
CA SER A 140 -7.37 -2.82 4.09
C SER A 140 -7.20 -2.59 2.59
N ALA A 141 -6.19 -1.82 2.18
CA ALA A 141 -5.93 -1.55 0.77
C ALA A 141 -5.53 -2.81 0.00
N LEU A 142 -4.67 -3.65 0.59
CA LEU A 142 -4.24 -4.89 -0.04
C LEU A 142 -5.35 -5.95 -0.03
N ALA A 143 -6.14 -6.07 1.05
CA ALA A 143 -7.31 -6.95 1.10
C ALA A 143 -8.30 -6.60 -0.02
N TYR A 144 -8.61 -5.31 -0.22
CA TYR A 144 -9.41 -4.87 -1.35
C TYR A 144 -8.79 -5.26 -2.70
N ALA A 145 -7.51 -4.96 -2.92
CA ALA A 145 -6.83 -5.28 -4.17
C ALA A 145 -6.84 -6.79 -4.47
N CYS A 146 -6.57 -7.62 -3.46
CA CYS A 146 -6.62 -9.08 -3.58
C CYS A 146 -8.02 -9.58 -3.93
N SER A 147 -9.08 -9.01 -3.33
CA SER A 147 -10.47 -9.39 -3.64
C SER A 147 -10.84 -9.08 -5.10
N GLN A 148 -10.36 -7.95 -5.66
CA GLN A 148 -10.60 -7.58 -7.05
C GLN A 148 -9.87 -8.50 -8.05
N LEU A 149 -8.76 -9.09 -7.63
CA LEU A 149 -7.86 -9.87 -8.48
C LEU A 149 -7.93 -11.39 -8.26
N GLY A 150 -8.78 -11.84 -7.32
CA GLY A 150 -8.96 -13.25 -6.99
C GLY A 150 -7.75 -13.88 -6.28
N LEU A 151 -7.07 -13.11 -5.44
CA LEU A 151 -5.94 -13.55 -4.62
C LEU A 151 -6.35 -13.77 -3.18
N GLU A 152 -5.77 -14.78 -2.53
CA GLU A 152 -5.85 -14.90 -1.08
C GLU A 152 -4.98 -13.81 -0.40
N CYS A 153 -5.48 -13.25 0.69
CA CYS A 153 -4.77 -12.23 1.46
C CYS A 153 -4.71 -12.60 2.94
N LYS A 154 -3.52 -12.56 3.53
CA LYS A 154 -3.31 -12.70 4.96
C LYS A 154 -2.61 -11.47 5.52
N VAL A 155 -3.15 -10.91 6.60
CA VAL A 155 -2.68 -9.65 7.17
C VAL A 155 -2.31 -9.83 8.64
N TYR A 156 -1.06 -9.54 8.99
CA TYR A 156 -0.58 -9.45 10.36
C TYR A 156 -0.71 -8.00 10.85
N MET A 157 -1.71 -7.76 11.71
CA MET A 157 -2.00 -6.42 12.23
C MET A 157 -1.40 -6.23 13.61
N VAL A 158 -0.72 -5.12 13.84
CA VAL A 158 -0.15 -4.78 15.16
C VAL A 158 -1.24 -4.90 16.23
N ARG A 159 -1.00 -5.70 17.28
CA ARG A 159 -1.98 -6.12 18.30
C ARG A 159 -2.77 -4.96 18.89
N ILE A 160 -2.10 -3.91 19.37
CA ILE A 160 -2.81 -2.76 19.97
C ILE A 160 -3.78 -2.11 18.97
N SER A 161 -3.42 -2.06 17.70
CA SER A 161 -4.32 -1.51 16.65
C SER A 161 -5.44 -2.48 16.29
N PHE A 162 -5.16 -3.78 16.29
CA PHE A 162 -6.15 -4.83 16.08
C PHE A 162 -7.27 -4.75 17.12
N ASP A 163 -6.91 -4.56 18.40
CA ASP A 163 -7.86 -4.46 19.51
C ASP A 163 -8.62 -3.13 19.49
N GLN A 164 -7.94 -2.01 19.22
CA GLN A 164 -8.53 -0.67 19.26
C GLN A 164 -9.33 -0.29 18.01
N LYS A 165 -9.13 -0.99 16.89
CA LYS A 165 -9.72 -0.66 15.58
C LYS A 165 -10.45 -1.86 14.96
N PRO A 166 -11.47 -2.43 15.63
CA PRO A 166 -12.13 -3.65 15.18
C PRO A 166 -12.76 -3.51 13.78
N PHE A 167 -13.21 -2.30 13.41
CA PHE A 167 -13.79 -2.05 12.09
C PHE A 167 -12.78 -2.20 10.94
N ARG A 168 -11.47 -2.02 11.20
CA ARG A 168 -10.44 -2.28 10.19
C ARG A 168 -10.31 -3.78 9.90
N LYS A 169 -10.33 -4.60 10.95
CA LYS A 169 -10.39 -6.06 10.80
C LYS A 169 -11.61 -6.48 10.00
N LEU A 170 -12.81 -6.05 10.41
CA LEU A 170 -14.06 -6.37 9.72
C LEU A 170 -14.04 -5.96 8.25
N MET A 171 -13.48 -4.81 7.92
CA MET A 171 -13.33 -4.36 6.54
C MET A 171 -12.42 -5.29 5.72
N MET A 172 -11.30 -5.74 6.29
CA MET A 172 -10.41 -6.70 5.63
C MET A 172 -11.08 -8.06 5.43
N GLU A 173 -11.79 -8.55 6.44
CA GLU A 173 -12.56 -9.81 6.39
C GLU A 173 -13.72 -9.75 5.39
N LEU A 174 -14.39 -8.59 5.24
CA LEU A 174 -15.42 -8.37 4.22
C LEU A 174 -14.87 -8.57 2.79
N TRP A 175 -13.61 -8.23 2.57
CA TRP A 175 -12.91 -8.48 1.30
C TRP A 175 -12.21 -9.84 1.25
N GLY A 176 -12.52 -10.76 2.16
CA GLY A 176 -12.01 -12.12 2.16
C GLY A 176 -10.60 -12.30 2.70
N ALA A 177 -9.99 -11.27 3.29
CA ALA A 177 -8.68 -11.40 3.90
C ALA A 177 -8.76 -12.03 5.29
N ASN A 178 -7.74 -12.83 5.64
CA ASN A 178 -7.53 -13.32 7.00
C ASN A 178 -6.67 -12.31 7.77
N CYS A 179 -7.26 -11.57 8.71
CA CYS A 179 -6.56 -10.59 9.53
C CYS A 179 -6.37 -11.10 10.96
N ILE A 180 -5.12 -11.21 11.39
CA ILE A 180 -4.75 -11.68 12.72
C ILE A 180 -3.90 -10.66 13.48
N ALA A 181 -3.98 -10.70 14.83
CA ALA A 181 -3.16 -9.85 15.68
C ALA A 181 -1.70 -10.35 15.70
N SER A 182 -0.75 -9.42 15.57
CA SER A 182 0.68 -9.69 15.66
C SER A 182 1.27 -9.07 16.94
N PRO A 183 2.08 -9.86 17.74
CA PRO A 183 2.51 -11.23 17.47
C PRO A 183 1.39 -12.26 17.61
N SER A 184 1.49 -13.33 16.79
CA SER A 184 0.57 -14.45 16.76
C SER A 184 1.24 -15.76 17.17
N ASP A 185 0.46 -16.79 17.44
CA ASP A 185 0.94 -18.15 17.67
C ASP A 185 1.11 -18.96 16.37
N GLU A 186 0.75 -18.40 15.23
CA GLU A 186 0.81 -19.08 13.93
C GLU A 186 2.24 -19.18 13.38
N THR A 187 3.10 -18.22 13.70
CA THR A 187 4.48 -18.17 13.22
C THR A 187 5.48 -18.58 14.31
N GLN A 188 6.66 -19.08 13.91
CA GLN A 188 7.73 -19.34 14.86
C GLN A 188 8.21 -18.06 15.56
N PHE A 189 8.30 -16.98 14.81
CA PHE A 189 8.73 -15.69 15.32
C PHE A 189 7.70 -15.13 16.32
N GLY A 190 6.42 -15.15 15.98
CA GLY A 190 5.34 -14.68 16.86
C GLY A 190 5.30 -15.45 18.17
N ARG A 191 5.37 -16.79 18.13
CA ARG A 191 5.46 -17.64 19.34
C ARG A 191 6.65 -17.29 20.23
N LYS A 192 7.83 -17.03 19.63
CA LYS A 192 9.02 -16.60 20.35
C LYS A 192 8.79 -15.29 21.09
N ILE A 193 8.21 -14.31 20.43
CA ILE A 193 7.91 -13.00 21.03
C ILE A 193 6.89 -13.13 22.15
N LEU A 194 5.79 -13.87 21.93
CA LEU A 194 4.76 -14.09 22.96
C LEU A 194 5.30 -14.81 24.20
N LYS A 195 6.25 -15.74 24.03
CA LYS A 195 6.92 -16.39 25.17
C LYS A 195 7.77 -15.42 25.99
N GLN A 196 8.43 -14.46 25.33
CA GLN A 196 9.29 -13.47 25.99
C GLN A 196 8.49 -12.30 26.58
N MET A 197 7.44 -11.88 25.92
CA MET A 197 6.61 -10.71 26.25
C MET A 197 5.14 -11.03 25.99
N PRO A 198 4.45 -11.76 26.89
CA PRO A 198 3.06 -12.19 26.67
C PRO A 198 2.09 -11.03 26.43
N ASP A 199 2.29 -9.92 27.15
CA ASP A 199 1.41 -8.74 27.13
C ASP A 199 1.88 -7.64 26.15
N THR A 200 2.76 -7.98 25.20
CA THR A 200 3.28 -6.99 24.24
C THR A 200 2.16 -6.38 23.40
N PRO A 201 2.13 -5.04 23.21
CA PRO A 201 1.19 -4.39 22.30
C PRO A 201 1.48 -4.67 20.82
N GLY A 202 2.57 -5.38 20.53
CA GLY A 202 3.09 -5.59 19.19
C GLY A 202 3.83 -4.37 18.65
N SER A 203 4.45 -4.56 17.50
CA SER A 203 5.08 -3.46 16.73
C SER A 203 5.03 -3.79 15.24
N LEU A 204 5.26 -2.76 14.40
CA LEU A 204 5.29 -2.97 12.96
C LEU A 204 6.42 -3.92 12.55
N GLY A 205 7.60 -3.82 13.19
CA GLY A 205 8.72 -4.72 12.94
C GLY A 205 8.39 -6.18 13.26
N ILE A 206 7.66 -6.44 14.36
CA ILE A 206 7.18 -7.79 14.69
C ILE A 206 6.23 -8.29 13.59
N ALA A 207 5.27 -7.48 13.19
CA ALA A 207 4.30 -7.85 12.16
C ALA A 207 4.96 -8.11 10.78
N ILE A 208 5.97 -7.33 10.41
CA ILE A 208 6.80 -7.58 9.22
C ILE A 208 7.48 -8.95 9.31
N SER A 209 8.12 -9.24 10.45
CA SER A 209 8.83 -10.53 10.65
C SER A 209 7.90 -11.75 10.66
N GLU A 210 6.62 -11.57 10.89
CA GLU A 210 5.63 -12.64 10.78
C GLU A 210 5.08 -12.78 9.34
N ALA A 211 5.08 -11.70 8.58
CA ALA A 211 4.56 -11.68 7.21
C ALA A 211 5.56 -12.24 6.19
N VAL A 212 6.87 -12.13 6.46
CA VAL A 212 7.99 -12.64 5.65
C VAL A 212 8.37 -14.06 6.07
#